data_f1124f727e1260bee9175ea07c932fc1
#
_entry.id   f1124f727e1260bee9175ea07c932fc1
#
_cell.length_a   1.000
_cell.length_b   1.000
_cell.length_c   1.000
_cell.angle_alpha   90.00
_cell.angle_beta   90.00
_cell.angle_gamma   90.00
#
_symmetry.space_group_name_H-M   'P 1'
#
loop_
_entity.id
_entity.type
_entity.pdbx_description
1 polymer ?
#
loop_
_entity_poly.entity_id
_entity_poly.type
_entity_poly.pdbx_seq_one_letter_code
_entity_poly.pdbx_strand_id
1 'polypeptide(L)'
;SCLPVVSAGTLVGIITTTDLLHSYMVLTGATIPGSKFDIRVENRPGLVYEITDVFKAQKANVISVLVYPDQELENHSIVSVRVRVLNPMSLIKALREQNFDVLWPNMPGMSL
;
A
#
# COMPACT_ATOMS: atom_id res chain seq x y z
N SER A 1 4.82 -5.30 24.87
CA SER A 1 6.11 -4.62 25.01
C SER A 1 5.94 -3.10 24.84
N CYS A 2 6.84 -2.35 25.41
CA CYS A 2 6.82 -0.91 25.41
C CYS A 2 8.12 -0.34 24.86
N LEU A 3 8.02 0.83 24.20
CA LEU A 3 9.17 1.59 23.74
C LEU A 3 9.25 2.89 24.50
N PRO A 4 10.39 3.25 25.10
CA PRO A 4 10.56 4.57 25.69
C PRO A 4 10.70 5.63 24.60
N VAL A 5 10.09 6.76 24.81
CA VAL A 5 10.22 7.92 23.92
C VAL A 5 11.14 8.91 24.62
N VAL A 6 12.26 9.26 23.98
CA VAL A 6 13.31 10.08 24.56
C VAL A 6 13.51 11.33 23.69
N SER A 7 13.65 12.49 24.33
CA SER A 7 14.00 13.74 23.66
C SER A 7 15.18 14.38 24.39
N ALA A 8 16.24 14.71 23.64
CA ALA A 8 17.49 15.30 24.17
C ALA A 8 18.06 14.51 25.35
N GLY A 9 17.95 13.18 25.32
CA GLY A 9 18.42 12.31 26.38
C GLY A 9 17.49 12.17 27.59
N THR A 10 16.34 12.85 27.57
CA THR A 10 15.37 12.79 28.65
C THR A 10 14.15 11.96 28.23
N LEU A 11 13.74 11.03 29.10
CA LEU A 11 12.53 10.25 28.86
C LEU A 11 11.32 11.17 28.89
N VAL A 12 10.59 11.28 27.77
CA VAL A 12 9.40 12.12 27.64
C VAL A 12 8.09 11.33 27.55
N GLY A 13 8.17 10.01 27.40
CA GLY A 13 6.98 9.19 27.35
C GLY A 13 7.28 7.74 27.05
N ILE A 14 6.24 6.96 26.99
CA ILE A 14 6.27 5.53 26.64
C ILE A 14 5.19 5.28 25.62
N ILE A 15 5.52 4.54 24.56
CA ILE A 15 4.55 4.06 23.58
C ILE A 15 4.57 2.53 23.58
N THR A 16 3.39 1.91 23.62
CA THR A 16 3.26 0.45 23.56
C THR A 16 3.26 -0.04 22.11
N THR A 17 3.61 -1.30 21.89
CA THR A 17 3.48 -1.92 20.56
C THR A 17 2.05 -1.93 20.07
N THR A 18 1.07 -2.06 20.97
CA THR A 18 -0.35 -1.99 20.62
C THR A 18 -0.72 -0.60 20.12
N ASP A 19 -0.21 0.46 20.76
CA ASP A 19 -0.46 1.84 20.34
C ASP A 19 0.17 2.12 18.96
N LEU A 20 1.40 1.64 18.73
CA LEU A 20 2.06 1.76 17.44
C LEU A 20 1.27 1.05 16.34
N LEU A 21 0.82 -0.17 16.59
CA LEU A 21 0.04 -0.94 15.63
C LEU A 21 -1.28 -0.24 15.31
N HIS A 22 -1.97 0.25 16.34
CA HIS A 22 -3.22 0.99 16.16
C HIS A 22 -3.01 2.24 15.31
N SER A 23 -1.97 3.02 15.61
CA SER A 23 -1.63 4.22 14.84
C SER A 23 -1.31 3.88 13.38
N TYR A 24 -0.56 2.81 13.14
CA TYR A 24 -0.27 2.33 11.79
C TYR A 24 -1.57 1.99 11.04
N MET A 25 -2.48 1.25 11.67
CA MET A 25 -3.75 0.85 11.07
C MET A 25 -4.62 2.07 10.72
N VAL A 26 -4.67 3.07 11.59
CA VAL A 26 -5.41 4.30 11.34
C VAL A 26 -4.81 5.05 10.16
N LEU A 27 -3.49 5.25 10.14
CA LEU A 27 -2.81 5.98 9.07
C LEU A 27 -2.94 5.31 7.71
N THR A 28 -2.92 3.99 7.65
CA THR A 28 -3.02 3.26 6.38
C THR A 28 -4.45 3.01 5.93
N GLY A 29 -5.44 3.30 6.77
CA GLY A 29 -6.84 3.02 6.49
C GLY A 29 -7.19 1.54 6.62
N ALA A 30 -6.38 0.73 7.31
CA ALA A 30 -6.61 -0.71 7.45
C ALA A 30 -7.91 -1.06 8.17
N THR A 31 -8.46 -0.14 8.95
CA THR A 31 -9.74 -0.31 9.64
C THR A 31 -10.96 0.03 8.78
N ILE A 32 -10.75 0.59 7.58
CA ILE A 32 -11.81 0.98 6.66
C ILE A 32 -12.06 -0.18 5.70
N PRO A 33 -13.31 -0.63 5.51
CA PRO A 33 -13.62 -1.67 4.53
C PRO A 33 -13.17 -1.27 3.13
N GLY A 34 -12.57 -2.22 2.40
CA GLY A 34 -12.09 -1.97 1.06
C GLY A 34 -11.14 -3.06 0.59
N SER A 35 -10.41 -2.77 -0.46
CA SER A 35 -9.43 -3.68 -1.05
C SER A 35 -8.04 -3.06 -1.04
N LYS A 36 -7.03 -3.90 -0.86
CA LYS A 36 -5.63 -3.51 -0.94
C LYS A 36 -5.01 -4.12 -2.20
N PHE A 37 -4.19 -3.32 -2.88
CA PHE A 37 -3.43 -3.75 -4.06
C PHE A 37 -1.96 -3.53 -3.79
N ASP A 38 -1.15 -4.55 -3.99
CA ASP A 38 0.31 -4.45 -3.93
C ASP A 38 0.85 -4.62 -5.34
N ILE A 39 1.58 -3.63 -5.81
CA ILE A 39 2.06 -3.55 -7.19
C ILE A 39 3.56 -3.40 -7.17
N ARG A 40 4.28 -4.34 -7.83
CA ARG A 40 5.73 -4.27 -7.97
C ARG A 40 6.09 -3.42 -9.15
N VAL A 41 7.04 -2.51 -8.97
CA VAL A 41 7.41 -1.53 -9.98
C VAL A 41 8.92 -1.28 -9.97
N GLU A 42 9.47 -0.95 -11.13
CA GLU A 42 10.84 -0.41 -11.19
C GLU A 42 10.87 1.00 -10.60
N ASN A 43 11.97 1.33 -9.93
CA ASN A 43 12.15 2.67 -9.38
C ASN A 43 12.41 3.65 -10.52
N ARG A 44 11.43 4.48 -10.83
CA ARG A 44 11.54 5.56 -11.81
C ARG A 44 10.63 6.73 -11.46
N PRO A 45 10.98 7.96 -11.87
CA PRO A 45 10.14 9.12 -11.60
C PRO A 45 8.73 8.99 -12.20
N GLY A 46 7.74 9.51 -11.51
CA GLY A 46 6.36 9.58 -12.01
C GLY A 46 5.55 8.30 -11.88
N LEU A 47 6.14 7.21 -11.38
CA LEU A 47 5.50 5.91 -11.33
C LEU A 47 4.24 5.89 -10.49
N VAL A 48 4.27 6.55 -9.32
CA VAL A 48 3.09 6.62 -8.44
C VAL A 48 1.93 7.31 -9.14
N TYR A 49 2.22 8.34 -9.93
CA TYR A 49 1.18 9.04 -10.70
C TYR A 49 0.57 8.13 -11.76
N GLU A 50 1.36 7.34 -12.44
CA GLU A 50 0.86 6.39 -13.44
C GLU A 50 -0.09 5.36 -12.82
N ILE A 51 0.27 4.83 -11.65
CA ILE A 51 -0.56 3.88 -10.92
C ILE A 51 -1.86 4.53 -10.46
N THR A 52 -1.77 5.68 -9.82
CA THR A 52 -2.96 6.39 -9.33
C THR A 52 -3.87 6.83 -10.44
N ASP A 53 -3.35 7.12 -11.64
CA ASP A 53 -4.16 7.42 -12.81
C ASP A 53 -5.08 6.26 -13.19
N VAL A 54 -4.62 5.03 -13.06
CA VAL A 54 -5.46 3.84 -13.32
C VAL A 54 -6.63 3.82 -12.34
N PHE A 55 -6.38 4.05 -11.06
CA PHE A 55 -7.44 4.10 -10.05
C PHE A 55 -8.40 5.26 -10.31
N LYS A 56 -7.89 6.41 -10.71
CA LYS A 56 -8.69 7.57 -11.06
C LYS A 56 -9.61 7.27 -12.26
N ALA A 57 -9.09 6.64 -13.31
CA ALA A 57 -9.87 6.28 -14.48
C ALA A 57 -11.01 5.31 -14.13
N GLN A 58 -10.81 4.44 -13.15
CA GLN A 58 -11.81 3.51 -12.65
C GLN A 58 -12.72 4.15 -11.59
N LYS A 59 -12.56 5.44 -11.31
CA LYS A 59 -13.32 6.19 -10.29
C LYS A 59 -13.22 5.55 -8.89
N ALA A 60 -12.07 4.95 -8.60
CA ALA A 60 -11.82 4.35 -7.30
C ALA A 60 -11.47 5.41 -6.27
N ASN A 61 -12.02 5.27 -5.07
CA ASN A 61 -11.73 6.16 -3.96
C ASN A 61 -10.51 5.64 -3.19
N VAL A 62 -9.35 6.23 -3.43
CA VAL A 62 -8.09 5.83 -2.79
C VAL A 62 -8.07 6.30 -1.34
N ILE A 63 -7.81 5.36 -0.42
CA ILE A 63 -7.73 5.63 1.02
C ILE A 63 -6.29 5.92 1.43
N SER A 64 -5.35 5.12 0.95
CA SER A 64 -3.92 5.28 1.29
C SER A 64 -3.04 4.74 0.19
N VAL A 65 -1.83 5.29 0.09
CA VAL A 65 -0.77 4.83 -0.81
C VAL A 65 0.51 4.77 0.00
N LEU A 66 1.16 3.60 0.01
CA LEU A 66 2.46 3.40 0.62
C LEU A 66 3.44 2.92 -0.45
N VAL A 67 4.65 3.41 -0.39
CA VAL A 67 5.73 2.98 -1.28
C VAL A 67 6.90 2.53 -0.42
N TYR A 68 7.37 1.31 -0.64
CA TYR A 68 8.50 0.78 0.12
C TYR A 68 9.38 -0.10 -0.77
N PRO A 69 10.69 -0.23 -0.43
CA PRO A 69 11.59 -1.03 -1.24
C PRO A 69 11.16 -2.49 -1.35
N ASP A 70 11.33 -3.07 -2.54
CA ASP A 70 11.11 -4.49 -2.74
C ASP A 70 12.22 -5.28 -2.04
N GLN A 71 11.86 -6.27 -1.25
CA GLN A 71 12.83 -7.12 -0.55
C GLN A 71 13.44 -8.19 -1.45
N GLU A 72 12.83 -8.49 -2.59
CA GLU A 72 13.24 -9.55 -3.49
C GLU A 72 14.04 -9.04 -4.70
N LEU A 73 13.65 -7.90 -5.27
CA LEU A 73 14.26 -7.35 -6.47
C LEU A 73 14.92 -6.00 -6.20
N GLU A 74 16.19 -5.88 -6.56
CA GLU A 74 16.89 -4.60 -6.51
C GLU A 74 16.28 -3.61 -7.50
N ASN A 75 16.39 -2.33 -7.19
CA ASN A 75 15.86 -1.23 -8.00
C ASN A 75 14.34 -1.33 -8.26
N HIS A 76 13.64 -2.01 -7.38
CA HIS A 76 12.17 -2.13 -7.43
C HIS A 76 11.57 -1.67 -6.12
N SER A 77 10.31 -1.28 -6.19
CA SER A 77 9.51 -0.92 -5.02
C SER A 77 8.15 -1.59 -5.10
N ILE A 78 7.52 -1.71 -3.95
CA ILE A 78 6.12 -2.13 -3.84
C ILE A 78 5.29 -0.87 -3.60
N VAL A 79 4.27 -0.66 -4.41
CA VAL A 79 3.27 0.38 -4.20
C VAL A 79 2.02 -0.31 -3.67
N SER A 80 1.68 -0.01 -2.42
CA SER A 80 0.53 -0.59 -1.74
C SER A 80 -0.59 0.45 -1.72
N VAL A 81 -1.66 0.18 -2.45
CA VAL A 81 -2.80 1.10 -2.58
C VAL A 81 -4.02 0.47 -1.93
N ARG A 82 -4.65 1.20 -1.03
CA ARG A 82 -5.90 0.79 -0.41
C ARG A 82 -7.04 1.66 -0.93
N VAL A 83 -8.12 1.02 -1.36
CA VAL A 83 -9.27 1.71 -1.98
C VAL A 83 -10.59 1.22 -1.39
N ARG A 84 -11.61 2.08 -1.42
CA ARG A 84 -12.97 1.74 -0.99
C ARG A 84 -13.72 0.98 -2.08
N VAL A 85 -13.25 -0.23 -2.35
CA VAL A 85 -13.86 -1.11 -3.34
C VAL A 85 -13.88 -2.51 -2.73
N LEU A 86 -15.03 -3.18 -2.73
CA LEU A 86 -15.15 -4.53 -2.18
C LEU A 86 -14.84 -5.59 -3.24
N ASN A 87 -15.11 -5.29 -4.51
CA ASN A 87 -14.78 -6.19 -5.61
C ASN A 87 -13.59 -5.64 -6.40
N PRO A 88 -12.39 -6.24 -6.25
CA PRO A 88 -11.18 -5.72 -6.88
C PRO A 88 -10.99 -6.09 -8.35
N MET A 89 -11.87 -6.91 -8.93
CA MET A 89 -11.64 -7.53 -10.24
C MET A 89 -11.42 -6.52 -11.38
N SER A 90 -12.24 -5.49 -11.46
CA SER A 90 -12.11 -4.49 -12.53
C SER A 90 -10.82 -3.69 -12.41
N LEU A 91 -10.39 -3.41 -11.19
CA LEU A 91 -9.13 -2.69 -10.93
C LEU A 91 -7.91 -3.55 -11.26
N ILE A 92 -7.93 -4.83 -10.89
CA ILE A 92 -6.86 -5.78 -11.23
C ILE A 92 -6.73 -5.85 -12.75
N LYS A 93 -7.85 -5.99 -13.45
CA LYS A 93 -7.85 -6.05 -14.91
C LYS A 93 -7.26 -4.77 -15.52
N ALA A 94 -7.70 -3.61 -15.06
CA ALA A 94 -7.20 -2.32 -15.56
C ALA A 94 -5.70 -2.16 -15.31
N LEU A 95 -5.20 -2.55 -14.15
CA LEU A 95 -3.77 -2.51 -13.83
C LEU A 95 -2.97 -3.44 -14.75
N ARG A 96 -3.45 -4.66 -14.97
CA ARG A 96 -2.78 -5.62 -15.84
C ARG A 96 -2.80 -5.19 -17.31
N GLU A 97 -3.83 -4.54 -17.77
CA GLU A 97 -3.91 -3.98 -19.12
C GLU A 97 -2.86 -2.90 -19.35
N GLN A 98 -2.44 -2.20 -18.29
CA GLN A 98 -1.35 -1.23 -18.32
C GLN A 98 0.02 -1.86 -18.03
N ASN A 99 0.10 -3.18 -18.01
CA ASN A 99 1.33 -3.96 -17.77
C ASN A 99 1.92 -3.80 -16.37
N PHE A 100 1.10 -3.50 -15.38
CA PHE A 100 1.54 -3.48 -13.99
C PHE A 100 1.56 -4.90 -13.40
N ASP A 101 2.58 -5.18 -12.62
CA ASP A 101 2.74 -6.46 -11.91
C ASP A 101 2.01 -6.41 -10.58
N VAL A 102 0.79 -6.95 -10.55
CA VAL A 102 -0.05 -6.97 -9.36
C VAL A 102 0.26 -8.20 -8.54
N LEU A 103 0.95 -8.03 -7.41
CA LEU A 103 1.32 -9.11 -6.50
C LEU A 103 0.15 -9.52 -5.61
N TRP A 104 -0.70 -8.59 -5.25
CA TRP A 104 -1.86 -8.81 -4.42
C TRP A 104 -3.02 -7.91 -4.87
N PRO A 105 -4.26 -8.35 -4.92
CA PRO A 105 -4.70 -9.73 -4.62
C PRO A 105 -4.15 -10.74 -5.62
N ASN A 106 -3.77 -11.91 -5.12
CA ASN A 106 -3.37 -13.03 -5.96
C ASN A 106 -4.61 -13.85 -6.28
N MET A 107 -5.06 -13.77 -7.52
CA MET A 107 -6.29 -14.43 -7.95
C MET A 107 -5.94 -15.75 -8.63
N PRO A 108 -6.29 -16.92 -8.03
CA PRO A 108 -6.06 -18.20 -8.66
C PRO A 108 -6.73 -18.30 -10.03
N GLY A 109 -5.99 -18.81 -11.00
CA GLY A 109 -6.50 -18.96 -12.37
C GLY A 109 -6.34 -17.71 -13.24
N MET A 110 -5.88 -16.60 -12.72
CA MET A 110 -5.54 -15.44 -13.53
C MET A 110 -4.15 -15.63 -14.14
N SER A 111 -4.09 -15.57 -15.44
CA SER A 111 -2.85 -15.63 -16.19
C SER A 111 -2.13 -14.28 -16.10
N LEU A 112 -0.84 -14.33 -15.91
CA LEU A 112 0.02 -13.15 -15.94
C LEU A 112 0.50 -12.85 -17.35
#